data_59f9ff79dd9e0a518613ab48f7b94da6
#
_entry.id   59f9ff79dd9e0a518613ab48f7b94da6
#
_cell.length_a   1.000
_cell.length_b   1.000
_cell.length_c   1.000
_cell.angle_alpha   90.00
_cell.angle_beta   90.00
_cell.angle_gamma   90.00
#
_symmetry.space_group_name_H-M   'P 1'
#
loop_
_entity.id
_entity.type
_entity.pdbx_description
1 polymer ?
#
loop_
_entity_poly.entity_id
_entity_poly.type
_entity_poly.pdbx_seq_one_letter_code
_entity_poly.pdbx_strand_id
1 'polypeptide(L)'
;GDDTAEVAEYVRRIHEAELLDHIGIDPSGVGQILDSLAEAGIPDGIVVGISQGWKLGGAIKTTERKLAEGVLVHGDQPLMAWCVGNARVEPKGNAILITKQASGRGKIDPLMALFNAVSLMSLNPEPKKKEYAVFFI
;
A
#
# COMPACT_ATOMS: atom_id res chain seq x y z
N GLY A 1 -6.97 18.72 5.15
CA GLY A 1 -5.92 19.25 4.40
C GLY A 1 -4.52 18.82 4.70
N ASP A 2 -4.12 18.75 5.97
CA ASP A 2 -2.72 18.52 6.31
C ASP A 2 -2.30 17.05 6.23
N ASP A 3 -3.24 16.16 6.16
CA ASP A 3 -2.98 14.71 6.15
C ASP A 3 -2.17 14.28 4.92
N THR A 4 -2.46 14.85 3.76
CA THR A 4 -1.73 14.51 2.53
C THR A 4 -0.29 15.01 2.57
N ALA A 5 -0.05 16.18 3.16
CA ALA A 5 1.29 16.71 3.34
C ALA A 5 2.11 15.86 4.32
N GLU A 6 1.48 15.38 5.38
CA GLU A 6 2.12 14.49 6.36
C GLU A 6 2.50 13.15 5.72
N VAL A 7 1.59 12.56 4.95
CA VAL A 7 1.86 11.32 4.20
C VAL A 7 3.01 11.54 3.22
N ALA A 8 2.98 12.64 2.47
CA ALA A 8 4.04 12.98 1.51
C ALA A 8 5.40 13.14 2.19
N GLU A 9 5.43 13.69 3.42
CA GLU A 9 6.67 13.82 4.19
C GLU A 9 7.26 12.46 4.59
N TYR A 10 6.42 11.49 5.00
CA TYR A 10 6.88 10.12 5.25
C TYR A 10 7.46 9.49 4.00
N VAL A 11 6.76 9.65 2.88
CA VAL A 11 7.22 9.13 1.58
C VAL A 11 8.54 9.77 1.18
N ARG A 12 8.68 11.08 1.38
CA ARG A 12 9.93 11.80 1.10
C ARG A 12 11.10 11.21 1.88
N ARG A 13 10.93 10.91 3.16
CA ARG A 13 11.97 10.29 3.99
C ARG A 13 12.40 8.94 3.46
N ILE A 14 11.44 8.11 3.05
CA ILE A 14 11.73 6.80 2.48
C ILE A 14 12.48 6.95 1.15
N HIS A 15 12.07 7.91 0.34
CA HIS A 15 12.69 8.20 -0.95
C HIS A 15 14.13 8.70 -0.78
N GLU A 16 14.36 9.64 0.12
CA GLU A 16 15.71 10.17 0.41
C GLU A 16 16.64 9.11 1.01
N ALA A 17 16.08 8.15 1.72
CA ALA A 17 16.84 7.00 2.22
C ALA A 17 17.14 5.96 1.14
N GLU A 18 16.72 6.19 -0.11
CA GLU A 18 16.90 5.29 -1.26
C GLU A 18 16.23 3.91 -1.06
N LEU A 19 15.13 3.89 -0.31
CA LEU A 19 14.39 2.67 0.00
C LEU A 19 13.04 2.58 -0.73
N LEU A 20 12.65 3.63 -1.46
CA LEU A 20 11.38 3.66 -2.17
C LEU A 20 11.55 3.20 -3.61
N ASP A 21 10.88 2.11 -3.96
CA ASP A 21 10.81 1.64 -5.35
C ASP A 21 9.64 2.30 -6.08
N HIS A 22 8.43 1.98 -5.68
CA HIS A 22 7.20 2.54 -6.21
C HIS A 22 6.18 2.79 -5.10
N ILE A 23 5.21 3.64 -5.38
CA ILE A 23 4.06 3.90 -4.52
C ILE A 23 2.80 3.49 -5.26
N GLY A 24 1.98 2.65 -4.64
CA GLY A 24 0.69 2.26 -5.18
C GLY A 24 -0.43 3.06 -4.57
N ILE A 25 -1.26 3.66 -5.39
CA ILE A 25 -2.40 4.47 -4.95
C ILE A 25 -3.70 4.00 -5.59
N ASP A 26 -4.81 4.20 -4.90
CA ASP A 26 -6.13 4.14 -5.51
C ASP A 26 -6.28 5.37 -6.41
N PRO A 27 -6.55 5.19 -7.72
CA PRO A 27 -6.62 6.34 -8.63
C PRO A 27 -7.82 7.26 -8.41
N SER A 28 -8.76 6.90 -7.54
CA SER A 28 -9.96 7.70 -7.29
C SER A 28 -9.68 8.82 -6.29
N GLY A 29 -9.99 10.06 -6.66
CA GLY A 29 -9.95 11.20 -5.74
C GLY A 29 -8.58 11.57 -5.21
N VAL A 30 -7.52 11.35 -5.96
CA VAL A 30 -6.13 11.46 -5.50
C VAL A 30 -5.43 12.78 -5.86
N GLY A 31 -6.13 13.76 -6.43
CA GLY A 31 -5.48 15.01 -6.88
C GLY A 31 -4.61 15.64 -5.79
N GLN A 32 -5.14 15.79 -4.60
CA GLN A 32 -4.42 16.44 -3.50
C GLN A 32 -3.17 15.66 -3.07
N ILE A 33 -3.23 14.33 -2.97
CA ILE A 33 -2.05 13.54 -2.59
C ILE A 33 -1.00 13.57 -3.70
N LEU A 34 -1.40 13.56 -4.96
CA LEU A 34 -0.46 13.67 -6.08
C LEU A 34 0.28 15.01 -6.05
N ASP A 35 -0.44 16.10 -5.78
CA ASP A 35 0.18 17.43 -5.64
C ASP A 35 1.17 17.44 -4.48
N SER A 36 0.79 16.90 -3.34
CA SER A 36 1.66 16.85 -2.16
C SER A 36 2.91 16.00 -2.40
N LEU A 37 2.78 14.88 -3.11
CA LEU A 37 3.92 14.04 -3.48
C LEU A 37 4.86 14.78 -4.45
N ALA A 38 4.31 15.48 -5.43
CA ALA A 38 5.10 16.28 -6.38
C ALA A 38 5.87 17.40 -5.65
N GLU A 39 5.19 18.12 -4.75
CA GLU A 39 5.82 19.15 -3.92
C GLU A 39 6.93 18.60 -3.03
N ALA A 40 6.80 17.36 -2.58
CA ALA A 40 7.80 16.65 -1.80
C ALA A 40 8.98 16.13 -2.64
N GLY A 41 8.94 16.31 -3.95
CA GLY A 41 10.01 15.90 -4.86
C GLY A 41 9.94 14.43 -5.30
N ILE A 42 8.78 13.78 -5.15
CA ILE A 42 8.61 12.40 -5.59
C ILE A 42 8.39 12.37 -7.11
N PRO A 43 9.22 11.62 -7.86
CA PRO A 43 9.05 11.53 -9.32
C PRO A 43 7.72 10.89 -9.72
N ASP A 44 7.09 11.41 -10.76
CA ASP A 44 5.83 10.86 -11.28
C ASP A 44 5.94 9.39 -11.67
N GLY A 45 7.06 8.98 -12.21
CA GLY A 45 7.26 7.64 -12.74
C GLY A 45 7.21 6.52 -11.70
N ILE A 46 7.32 6.85 -10.40
CA ILE A 46 7.24 5.86 -9.33
C ILE A 46 5.90 5.84 -8.61
N VAL A 47 4.98 6.71 -9.00
CA VAL A 47 3.61 6.72 -8.46
C VAL A 47 2.71 5.96 -9.43
N VAL A 48 2.14 4.85 -8.96
CA VAL A 48 1.40 3.91 -9.80
C VAL A 48 -0.05 3.82 -9.33
N GLY A 49 -1.00 4.01 -10.24
CA GLY A 49 -2.40 3.75 -9.97
C GLY A 49 -2.68 2.25 -9.89
N ILE A 50 -3.26 1.80 -8.79
CA ILE A 50 -3.62 0.41 -8.60
C ILE A 50 -5.12 0.26 -8.79
N SER A 51 -5.54 -0.56 -9.75
CA SER A 51 -6.95 -0.83 -10.00
C SER A 51 -7.58 -1.46 -8.77
N GLN A 52 -8.71 -0.91 -8.37
CA GLN A 52 -9.45 -1.33 -7.19
C GLN A 52 -10.58 -2.31 -7.56
N GLY A 53 -11.41 -2.67 -6.59
CA GLY A 53 -12.52 -3.57 -6.80
C GLY A 53 -12.08 -5.01 -7.10
N TRP A 54 -12.73 -5.66 -8.04
CA TRP A 54 -12.46 -7.06 -8.37
C TRP A 54 -11.06 -7.30 -8.94
N LYS A 55 -10.45 -6.29 -9.56
CA LYS A 55 -9.08 -6.38 -10.09
C LYS A 55 -8.03 -6.51 -8.98
N LEU A 56 -8.39 -6.15 -7.76
CA LEU A 56 -7.52 -6.28 -6.60
C LEU A 56 -7.54 -7.71 -6.00
N GLY A 57 -8.40 -8.60 -6.51
CA GLY A 57 -8.60 -9.94 -5.97
C GLY A 57 -7.33 -10.77 -5.87
N GLY A 58 -6.43 -10.65 -6.84
CA GLY A 58 -5.13 -11.34 -6.81
C GLY A 58 -4.26 -10.91 -5.64
N ALA A 59 -4.20 -9.59 -5.38
CA ALA A 59 -3.45 -9.06 -4.24
C ALA A 59 -4.06 -9.47 -2.90
N ILE A 60 -5.39 -9.51 -2.81
CA ILE A 60 -6.10 -9.93 -1.60
C ILE A 60 -5.75 -11.39 -1.28
N LYS A 61 -5.86 -12.28 -2.24
CA LYS A 61 -5.53 -13.69 -2.08
C LYS A 61 -4.05 -13.90 -1.75
N THR A 62 -3.17 -13.17 -2.40
CA THR A 62 -1.74 -13.20 -2.13
C THR A 62 -1.41 -12.75 -0.70
N THR A 63 -2.06 -11.68 -0.24
CA THR A 63 -1.90 -11.18 1.13
C THR A 63 -2.33 -12.25 2.15
N GLU A 64 -3.49 -12.84 1.95
CA GLU A 64 -4.01 -13.91 2.81
C GLU A 64 -3.04 -15.09 2.87
N ARG A 65 -2.58 -15.55 1.72
CA ARG A 65 -1.63 -16.66 1.63
C ARG A 65 -0.31 -16.34 2.36
N LYS A 66 0.26 -15.16 2.12
CA LYS A 66 1.50 -14.73 2.77
C LYS A 66 1.34 -14.62 4.29
N LEU A 67 0.19 -14.15 4.74
CA LEU A 67 -0.12 -14.08 6.17
C LEU A 67 -0.20 -15.48 6.78
N ALA A 68 -0.89 -16.40 6.13
CA ALA A 68 -1.02 -17.79 6.58
C ALA A 68 0.33 -18.52 6.61
N GLU A 69 1.20 -18.26 5.66
CA GLU A 69 2.53 -18.84 5.57
C GLU A 69 3.55 -18.18 6.54
N GLY A 70 3.16 -17.10 7.19
CA GLY A 70 4.04 -16.37 8.11
C GLY A 70 5.15 -15.57 7.44
N VAL A 71 5.04 -15.33 6.14
CA VAL A 71 6.04 -14.53 5.40
C VAL A 71 5.67 -13.05 5.29
N LEU A 72 4.45 -12.70 5.63
CA LEU A 72 4.04 -11.30 5.79
C LEU A 72 4.31 -10.89 7.24
N VAL A 73 5.39 -10.16 7.43
CA VAL A 73 5.79 -9.65 8.75
C VAL A 73 5.13 -8.31 9.01
N HIS A 74 4.44 -8.18 10.14
CA HIS A 74 3.73 -6.96 10.51
C HIS A 74 3.94 -6.63 11.99
N GLY A 75 3.62 -5.39 12.36
CA GLY A 75 3.85 -4.89 13.72
C GLY A 75 2.75 -5.20 14.73
N ASP A 76 1.77 -6.02 14.38
CA ASP A 76 0.62 -6.35 15.23
C ASP A 76 -0.08 -5.10 15.79
N GLN A 77 -0.30 -4.14 14.92
CA GLN A 77 -0.86 -2.85 15.33
C GLN A 77 -2.38 -2.93 15.51
N PRO A 78 -2.92 -2.40 16.63
CA PRO A 78 -4.36 -2.40 16.88
C PRO A 78 -5.18 -1.72 15.78
N LEU A 79 -4.66 -0.66 15.17
CA LEU A 79 -5.34 0.01 14.06
C LEU A 79 -5.56 -0.92 12.87
N MET A 80 -4.55 -1.69 12.50
CA MET A 80 -4.69 -2.65 11.39
C MET A 80 -5.68 -3.77 11.75
N ALA A 81 -5.62 -4.29 12.97
CA ALA A 81 -6.57 -5.30 13.43
C ALA A 81 -8.02 -4.77 13.37
N TRP A 82 -8.23 -3.53 13.77
CA TRP A 82 -9.54 -2.87 13.66
C TRP A 82 -9.99 -2.74 12.21
N CYS A 83 -9.09 -2.32 11.30
CA CYS A 83 -9.41 -2.21 9.87
C CYS A 83 -9.77 -3.57 9.25
N VAL A 84 -9.04 -4.62 9.60
CA VAL A 84 -9.36 -5.98 9.14
C VAL A 84 -10.74 -6.41 9.64
N GLY A 85 -11.07 -6.12 10.89
CA GLY A 85 -12.39 -6.40 11.45
C GLY A 85 -13.54 -5.64 10.77
N ASN A 86 -13.26 -4.49 10.17
CA ASN A 86 -14.24 -3.70 9.42
C ASN A 86 -14.42 -4.16 7.98
N ALA A 87 -13.54 -5.01 7.49
CA ALA A 87 -13.57 -5.48 6.11
C ALA A 87 -14.56 -6.63 5.93
N ARG A 88 -15.16 -6.68 4.76
CA ARG A 88 -16.07 -7.75 4.36
C ARG A 88 -15.66 -8.25 2.99
N VAL A 89 -15.60 -9.57 2.85
CA VAL A 89 -15.37 -10.22 1.56
C VAL A 89 -16.71 -10.41 0.86
N GLU A 90 -16.80 -9.89 -0.37
CA GLU A 90 -17.99 -10.08 -1.20
C GLU A 90 -17.60 -10.83 -2.47
N PRO A 91 -18.22 -12.01 -2.72
CA PRO A 91 -18.06 -12.69 -3.98
C PRO A 91 -18.70 -11.89 -5.12
N LYS A 92 -18.04 -11.88 -6.28
CA LYS A 92 -18.60 -11.30 -7.51
C LYS A 92 -18.22 -12.19 -8.69
N GLY A 93 -19.12 -13.10 -9.05
CA GLY A 93 -18.80 -14.17 -10.02
C GLY A 93 -17.68 -15.05 -9.47
N ASN A 94 -16.61 -15.21 -10.24
CA ASN A 94 -15.41 -15.95 -9.83
C ASN A 94 -14.39 -15.09 -9.10
N ALA A 95 -14.68 -13.79 -8.92
CA ALA A 95 -13.82 -12.85 -8.26
C ALA A 95 -14.30 -12.56 -6.84
N ILE A 96 -13.44 -11.96 -6.05
CA ILE A 96 -13.78 -11.41 -4.73
C ILE A 96 -13.42 -9.94 -4.67
N LEU A 97 -14.13 -9.22 -3.84
CA LEU A 97 -13.73 -7.85 -3.49
C LEU A 97 -13.89 -7.63 -1.99
N ILE A 98 -13.19 -6.63 -1.51
CA ILE A 98 -13.26 -6.22 -0.11
C ILE A 98 -14.07 -4.93 -0.03
N THR A 99 -15.05 -4.91 0.87
CA THR A 99 -15.88 -3.75 1.14
C THR A 99 -15.90 -3.48 2.64
N LYS A 100 -16.34 -2.27 3.00
CA LYS A 100 -16.64 -1.98 4.41
C LYS A 100 -17.96 -2.64 4.79
N GLN A 101 -18.06 -3.01 6.05
CA GLN A 101 -19.34 -3.46 6.58
C GLN A 101 -20.38 -2.34 6.49
N ALA A 102 -21.57 -2.68 5.99
CA ALA A 102 -22.60 -1.71 5.65
C ALA A 102 -23.15 -0.92 6.87
N SER A 103 -23.02 -1.44 8.06
CA SER A 103 -23.62 -0.89 9.28
C SER A 103 -22.66 -0.02 10.10
N GLY A 104 -21.43 0.24 9.63
CA GLY A 104 -20.42 0.79 10.47
C GLY A 104 -19.79 2.10 9.99
N ARG A 105 -19.24 2.84 10.96
CA ARG A 105 -18.31 3.94 10.72
C ARG A 105 -16.87 3.43 10.53
N GLY A 106 -16.73 2.13 10.36
CA GLY A 106 -15.44 1.49 10.24
C GLY A 106 -14.71 1.90 8.97
N LYS A 107 -13.41 2.06 9.10
CA LYS A 107 -12.49 2.36 7.99
C LYS A 107 -11.67 1.14 7.67
N ILE A 108 -11.24 1.04 6.41
CA ILE A 108 -10.39 -0.04 5.91
C ILE A 108 -9.19 0.51 5.13
N ASP A 109 -8.94 1.79 5.17
CA ASP A 109 -7.93 2.44 4.33
C ASP A 109 -6.52 1.86 4.52
N PRO A 110 -6.01 1.62 5.74
CA PRO A 110 -4.73 0.94 5.92
C PRO A 110 -4.66 -0.46 5.31
N LEU A 111 -5.76 -1.21 5.37
CA LEU A 111 -5.83 -2.54 4.75
C LEU A 111 -5.77 -2.44 3.23
N MET A 112 -6.48 -1.48 2.64
CA MET A 112 -6.44 -1.25 1.19
C MET A 112 -5.06 -0.79 0.74
N ALA A 113 -4.38 0.03 1.54
CA ALA A 113 -3.00 0.43 1.27
C ALA A 113 -2.06 -0.78 1.27
N LEU A 114 -2.26 -1.73 2.18
CA LEU A 114 -1.50 -2.97 2.20
C LEU A 114 -1.71 -3.78 0.91
N PHE A 115 -2.95 -3.92 0.44
CA PHE A 115 -3.24 -4.63 -0.80
C PHE A 115 -2.58 -3.95 -2.00
N ASN A 116 -2.57 -2.62 -2.05
CA ASN A 116 -1.88 -1.85 -3.09
C ASN A 116 -0.38 -2.15 -3.08
N ALA A 117 0.24 -2.17 -1.90
CA ALA A 117 1.65 -2.50 -1.74
C ALA A 117 1.95 -3.95 -2.17
N VAL A 118 1.10 -4.90 -1.80
CA VAL A 118 1.24 -6.30 -2.21
C VAL A 118 1.12 -6.44 -3.73
N SER A 119 0.23 -5.68 -4.37
CA SER A 119 0.14 -5.65 -5.85
C SER A 119 1.48 -5.29 -6.49
N LEU A 120 2.15 -4.27 -5.98
CA LEU A 120 3.47 -3.86 -6.48
C LEU A 120 4.55 -4.89 -6.16
N MET A 121 4.57 -5.44 -4.95
CA MET A 121 5.53 -6.48 -4.57
C MET A 121 5.39 -7.74 -5.43
N SER A 122 4.19 -8.04 -5.90
CA SER A 122 3.93 -9.20 -6.77
C SER A 122 4.57 -9.07 -8.15
N LEU A 123 5.05 -7.90 -8.52
CA LEU A 123 5.83 -7.67 -9.74
C LEU A 123 7.32 -8.01 -9.55
N ASN A 124 7.71 -8.47 -8.38
CA ASN A 124 9.09 -8.85 -8.03
C ASN A 124 10.11 -7.74 -8.33
N PRO A 125 9.97 -6.55 -7.74
CA PRO A 125 10.91 -5.47 -7.97
C PRO A 125 12.31 -5.85 -7.48
N GLU A 126 13.33 -5.28 -8.13
CA GLU A 126 14.72 -5.46 -7.70
C GLU A 126 14.93 -4.86 -6.31
N PRO A 127 15.61 -5.57 -5.40
CA PRO A 127 15.93 -5.02 -4.09
C PRO A 127 16.79 -3.76 -4.19
N LYS A 128 16.49 -2.77 -3.36
CA LYS A 128 17.33 -1.58 -3.24
C LYS A 128 18.60 -1.97 -2.49
N LYS A 129 19.73 -1.87 -3.16
CA LYS A 129 21.04 -2.18 -2.58
C LYS A 129 21.70 -0.91 -2.09
N LYS A 130 22.09 -0.88 -0.81
CA LYS A 130 23.03 0.11 -0.34
C LYS A 130 24.43 -0.33 -0.70
N GLU A 131 25.24 0.60 -1.20
CA GLU A 131 26.64 0.33 -1.47
C GLU A 131 27.42 0.38 -0.16
N TYR A 132 27.65 -0.79 0.43
CA TYR A 132 28.45 -0.91 1.66
C TYR A 132 29.94 -1.15 1.40
N ALA A 133 30.31 -1.46 0.17
CA ALA A 133 31.66 -1.83 -0.20
C ALA A 133 32.71 -0.76 0.20
N VAL A 134 32.32 0.50 0.18
CA VAL A 134 33.18 1.63 0.56
C VAL A 134 33.57 1.65 2.03
N PHE A 135 32.89 0.87 2.85
CA PHE A 135 33.12 0.81 4.29
C PHE A 135 34.08 -0.29 4.72
N PHE A 136 34.59 -1.07 3.79
CA PHE A 136 35.54 -2.15 4.05
C PHE A 136 36.98 -1.74 3.77
N ILE A 137 37.30 -0.57 4.16
CA ILE A 137 38.64 -0.05 3.95
C ILE A 137 39.55 -0.47 5.08
#